data_16784f9c518597eb86dd9fd7269f61e8
#
_entry.id   16784f9c518597eb86dd9fd7269f61e8
#
_cell.length_a   1.000
_cell.length_b   1.000
_cell.length_c   1.000
_cell.angle_alpha   90.00
_cell.angle_beta   90.00
_cell.angle_gamma   90.00
#
_symmetry.space_group_name_H-M   'P 1'
#
loop_
_entity.id
_entity.type
_entity.pdbx_description
1 polymer ?
#
loop_
_entity_poly.entity_id
_entity_poly.type
_entity_poly.pdbx_seq_one_letter_code
_entity_poly.pdbx_strand_id
1 'polypeptide(L)'
;MTGLIAAVMLATPAVADISIPAGGSIALNGATVDLGCTDVVVSGTFSLDTGSLNNVRSVTILPGGVVNAGSSQITLAGDWSNTGSFNAGTSRVNFVDAPACATSSTISGNTSFYLLSLTSTIGKVYRFAVGSTQQILYQLTITGVPGIPIQLRSTVAGQTANINLLAFQTMHDIAVNDLVATGVWLAPYLANQAPGGSALRWFGEPDYARIPTLGTTSLFALILLILGFAYRARRANAGRQFNGKDSKHVS
;
A
#
# COMPACT_ATOMS: atom_id res chain seq x y z
N MET A 1 25.43 48.30 45.76
CA MET A 1 25.46 46.91 45.34
C MET A 1 24.63 46.78 44.07
N THR A 2 25.27 46.83 42.92
CA THR A 2 24.64 46.72 41.59
C THR A 2 24.77 45.25 41.13
N GLY A 3 23.66 44.53 41.21
CA GLY A 3 23.59 43.14 40.77
C GLY A 3 23.64 43.06 39.24
N LEU A 4 24.65 42.38 38.69
CA LEU A 4 24.80 42.05 37.28
C LEU A 4 23.88 40.86 36.97
N ILE A 5 22.80 41.07 36.22
CA ILE A 5 21.94 39.99 35.71
C ILE A 5 22.59 39.50 34.42
N ALA A 6 23.26 38.35 34.50
CA ALA A 6 23.76 37.64 33.32
C ALA A 6 22.52 36.99 32.57
N ALA A 7 22.14 37.55 31.43
CA ALA A 7 21.20 36.92 30.53
C ALA A 7 21.88 35.71 29.86
N VAL A 8 21.44 34.50 30.23
CA VAL A 8 21.82 33.28 29.52
C VAL A 8 21.02 33.28 28.22
N MET A 9 21.66 33.60 27.11
CA MET A 9 21.10 33.35 25.78
C MET A 9 21.16 31.84 25.50
N LEU A 10 20.02 31.17 25.61
CA LEU A 10 19.86 29.83 25.07
C LEU A 10 19.88 29.95 23.54
N ALA A 11 21.00 29.58 22.92
CA ALA A 11 21.05 29.42 21.49
C ALA A 11 20.10 28.24 21.11
N THR A 12 19.00 28.57 20.46
CA THR A 12 18.20 27.52 19.79
C THR A 12 19.06 26.87 18.72
N PRO A 13 19.16 25.53 18.67
CA PRO A 13 19.88 24.89 17.59
C PRO A 13 19.25 25.34 16.25
N ALA A 14 20.07 25.92 15.39
CA ALA A 14 19.65 26.20 14.01
C ALA A 14 19.48 24.85 13.32
N VAL A 15 18.24 24.44 13.06
CA VAL A 15 17.94 23.23 12.32
C VAL A 15 18.02 23.62 10.84
N ALA A 16 19.06 23.13 10.14
CA ALA A 16 19.26 23.46 8.72
C ALA A 16 18.64 22.40 7.83
N ASP A 17 17.91 22.84 6.79
CA ASP A 17 17.43 21.96 5.74
C ASP A 17 18.59 21.28 5.01
N ILE A 18 18.44 20.00 4.62
CA ILE A 18 19.39 19.37 3.70
C ILE A 18 19.02 19.81 2.28
N SER A 19 19.89 20.61 1.68
CA SER A 19 19.76 21.03 0.28
C SER A 19 20.95 20.54 -0.54
N ILE A 20 20.68 19.73 -1.56
CA ILE A 20 21.69 19.20 -2.48
C ILE A 20 21.52 19.91 -3.82
N PRO A 21 22.39 20.87 -4.16
CA PRO A 21 22.28 21.66 -5.39
C PRO A 21 22.57 20.79 -6.63
N ALA A 22 22.17 21.27 -7.79
CA ALA A 22 22.48 20.63 -9.06
C ALA A 22 24.00 20.43 -9.21
N GLY A 23 24.41 19.23 -9.61
CA GLY A 23 25.83 18.82 -9.66
C GLY A 23 26.46 18.46 -8.30
N GLY A 24 25.76 18.74 -7.18
CA GLY A 24 26.19 18.30 -5.86
C GLY A 24 25.89 16.83 -5.61
N SER A 25 26.63 16.22 -4.70
CA SER A 25 26.39 14.84 -4.26
C SER A 25 26.63 14.69 -2.77
N ILE A 26 25.71 13.99 -2.11
CA ILE A 26 25.83 13.56 -0.71
C ILE A 26 25.58 12.07 -0.64
N ALA A 27 26.39 11.36 0.17
CA ALA A 27 26.22 9.95 0.48
C ALA A 27 26.19 9.74 1.99
N LEU A 28 25.20 8.99 2.50
CA LEU A 28 25.11 8.67 3.93
C LEU A 28 26.04 7.53 4.34
N ASN A 29 26.38 6.62 3.42
CA ASN A 29 27.24 5.47 3.67
C ASN A 29 26.83 4.66 4.91
N GLY A 30 25.53 4.45 5.10
CA GLY A 30 24.98 3.71 6.24
C GLY A 30 24.74 4.55 7.50
N ALA A 31 25.04 5.85 7.49
CA ALA A 31 24.80 6.72 8.65
C ALA A 31 23.31 6.93 8.93
N THR A 32 22.98 7.13 10.21
CA THR A 32 21.65 7.58 10.64
C THR A 32 21.70 9.07 10.90
N VAL A 33 20.78 9.82 10.28
CA VAL A 33 20.65 11.27 10.43
C VAL A 33 19.26 11.60 10.96
N ASP A 34 19.20 12.36 12.05
CA ASP A 34 17.97 12.95 12.59
C ASP A 34 17.88 14.41 12.11
N LEU A 35 16.81 14.72 11.38
CA LEU A 35 16.62 16.03 10.77
C LEU A 35 15.82 17.01 11.63
N GLY A 36 15.27 16.57 12.78
CA GLY A 36 14.59 17.47 13.71
C GLY A 36 13.45 18.29 13.07
N CYS A 37 12.70 17.71 12.16
CA CYS A 37 11.62 18.37 11.41
C CYS A 37 12.08 19.37 10.34
N THR A 38 13.18 19.10 9.63
CA THR A 38 13.61 19.91 8.48
C THR A 38 13.33 19.22 7.15
N ASP A 39 13.44 19.99 6.08
CA ASP A 39 13.20 19.53 4.72
C ASP A 39 14.48 18.92 4.10
N VAL A 40 14.23 18.01 3.16
CA VAL A 40 15.25 17.49 2.24
C VAL A 40 14.89 17.94 0.83
N VAL A 41 15.77 18.74 0.21
CA VAL A 41 15.61 19.25 -1.16
C VAL A 41 16.75 18.73 -2.02
N VAL A 42 16.43 17.99 -3.07
CA VAL A 42 17.42 17.33 -3.92
C VAL A 42 17.31 17.82 -5.35
N SER A 43 18.32 18.59 -5.81
CA SER A 43 18.54 18.94 -7.21
C SER A 43 19.75 18.22 -7.80
N GLY A 44 20.63 17.67 -6.95
CA GLY A 44 21.79 16.87 -7.31
C GLY A 44 21.56 15.38 -7.04
N THR A 45 22.58 14.69 -6.53
CA THR A 45 22.52 13.25 -6.22
C THR A 45 22.57 13.01 -4.71
N PHE A 46 21.61 12.27 -4.18
CA PHE A 46 21.57 11.83 -2.80
C PHE A 46 21.58 10.31 -2.72
N SER A 47 22.64 9.73 -2.16
CA SER A 47 22.79 8.28 -1.97
C SER A 47 22.63 7.93 -0.50
N LEU A 48 21.63 7.13 -0.18
CA LEU A 48 21.29 6.72 1.19
C LEU A 48 21.91 5.37 1.57
N ASP A 49 22.11 4.48 0.58
CA ASP A 49 22.63 3.12 0.74
C ASP A 49 21.84 2.29 1.78
N THR A 50 22.44 2.05 2.96
CA THR A 50 21.81 1.39 4.12
C THR A 50 21.47 2.39 5.23
N GLY A 51 21.63 3.69 4.99
CA GLY A 51 21.44 4.75 5.97
C GLY A 51 19.99 4.98 6.36
N SER A 52 19.78 5.84 7.34
CA SER A 52 18.43 6.22 7.78
C SER A 52 18.30 7.73 7.90
N LEU A 53 17.16 8.25 7.41
CA LEU A 53 16.73 9.62 7.66
C LEU A 53 15.52 9.58 8.59
N ASN A 54 15.65 10.21 9.75
CA ASN A 54 14.60 10.27 10.75
C ASN A 54 14.13 11.70 10.95
N ASN A 55 12.88 11.85 11.40
CA ASN A 55 12.26 13.14 11.71
C ASN A 55 12.34 14.15 10.55
N VAL A 56 12.19 13.66 9.32
CA VAL A 56 12.11 14.51 8.12
C VAL A 56 10.77 15.24 8.12
N ARG A 57 10.76 16.56 7.86
CA ARG A 57 9.50 17.25 7.60
C ARG A 57 8.98 16.85 6.22
N SER A 58 9.67 17.23 5.16
CA SER A 58 9.26 16.93 3.79
C SER A 58 10.44 16.57 2.90
N VAL A 59 10.18 15.81 1.85
CA VAL A 59 11.17 15.45 0.82
C VAL A 59 10.72 16.02 -0.50
N THR A 60 11.60 16.80 -1.16
CA THR A 60 11.39 17.36 -2.48
C THR A 60 12.52 16.96 -3.41
N ILE A 61 12.21 16.18 -4.45
CA ILE A 61 13.14 15.80 -5.51
C ILE A 61 12.79 16.64 -6.73
N LEU A 62 13.66 17.61 -7.04
CA LEU A 62 13.46 18.55 -8.13
C LEU A 62 13.88 17.94 -9.48
N PRO A 63 13.50 18.55 -10.62
CA PRO A 63 13.95 18.11 -11.93
C PRO A 63 15.47 18.01 -12.00
N GLY A 64 15.99 16.86 -12.46
CA GLY A 64 17.42 16.56 -12.48
C GLY A 64 17.98 16.02 -11.16
N GLY A 65 17.24 16.13 -10.05
CA GLY A 65 17.60 15.51 -8.78
C GLY A 65 17.44 14.00 -8.82
N VAL A 66 18.36 13.29 -8.18
CA VAL A 66 18.38 11.83 -8.09
C VAL A 66 18.55 11.40 -6.65
N VAL A 67 17.63 10.58 -6.16
CA VAL A 67 17.77 9.90 -4.86
C VAL A 67 17.99 8.42 -5.10
N ASN A 68 19.13 7.89 -4.67
CA ASN A 68 19.44 6.46 -4.66
C ASN A 68 19.19 5.93 -3.24
N ALA A 69 18.04 5.31 -3.04
CA ALA A 69 17.60 4.93 -1.70
C ALA A 69 18.26 3.62 -1.20
N GLY A 70 18.71 2.74 -2.08
CA GLY A 70 19.37 1.48 -1.67
C GLY A 70 18.45 0.60 -0.82
N SER A 71 18.86 0.27 0.40
CA SER A 71 18.05 -0.41 1.41
C SER A 71 17.77 0.47 2.65
N SER A 72 17.76 1.77 2.46
CA SER A 72 17.60 2.78 3.50
C SER A 72 16.20 2.82 4.10
N GLN A 73 16.08 3.56 5.20
CA GLN A 73 14.82 3.95 5.79
C GLN A 73 14.69 5.48 5.82
N ILE A 74 13.55 5.98 5.31
CA ILE A 74 13.19 7.39 5.36
C ILE A 74 11.91 7.51 6.19
N THR A 75 11.95 8.26 7.30
CA THR A 75 10.79 8.51 8.16
C THR A 75 10.46 9.99 8.13
N LEU A 76 9.27 10.33 7.65
CA LEU A 76 8.83 11.71 7.47
C LEU A 76 7.41 11.95 7.95
N ALA A 77 7.11 13.21 8.23
CA ALA A 77 5.79 13.62 8.72
C ALA A 77 5.00 14.53 7.75
N GLY A 78 5.65 15.16 6.79
CA GLY A 78 5.02 16.11 5.87
C GLY A 78 4.91 15.57 4.44
N ASP A 79 5.32 16.38 3.49
CA ASP A 79 5.07 16.16 2.09
C ASP A 79 6.15 15.35 1.39
N TRP A 80 5.76 14.67 0.32
CA TRP A 80 6.64 14.03 -0.63
C TRP A 80 6.37 14.61 -2.02
N SER A 81 7.36 15.23 -2.61
CA SER A 81 7.27 15.77 -3.97
C SER A 81 8.39 15.20 -4.85
N ASN A 82 8.02 14.52 -5.92
CA ASN A 82 9.00 13.92 -6.83
C ASN A 82 8.75 14.37 -8.28
N THR A 83 9.59 15.27 -8.75
CA THR A 83 9.66 15.68 -10.16
C THR A 83 11.00 15.30 -10.80
N GLY A 84 11.89 14.65 -10.03
CA GLY A 84 13.16 14.09 -10.46
C GLY A 84 13.12 12.56 -10.55
N SER A 85 14.11 11.91 -9.97
CA SER A 85 14.24 10.44 -9.97
C SER A 85 14.41 9.90 -8.55
N PHE A 86 13.58 8.92 -8.18
CA PHE A 86 13.70 8.15 -6.95
C PHE A 86 13.95 6.68 -7.29
N ASN A 87 15.18 6.23 -7.07
CA ASN A 87 15.60 4.84 -7.26
C ASN A 87 15.40 4.11 -5.93
N ALA A 88 14.27 3.43 -5.79
CA ALA A 88 13.82 2.87 -4.53
C ALA A 88 14.74 1.78 -3.95
N GLY A 89 15.39 0.97 -4.79
CA GLY A 89 16.11 -0.22 -4.31
C GLY A 89 15.16 -1.13 -3.52
N THR A 90 15.54 -1.45 -2.27
CA THR A 90 14.70 -2.17 -1.30
C THR A 90 14.34 -1.29 -0.10
N SER A 91 14.37 0.02 -0.26
CA SER A 91 14.15 1.00 0.80
C SER A 91 12.72 1.01 1.33
N ARG A 92 12.60 1.59 2.52
CA ARG A 92 11.32 1.83 3.18
C ARG A 92 11.09 3.33 3.35
N VAL A 93 9.94 3.82 2.91
CA VAL A 93 9.46 5.18 3.19
C VAL A 93 8.29 5.11 4.15
N ASN A 94 8.45 5.71 5.33
CA ASN A 94 7.46 5.71 6.40
C ASN A 94 6.92 7.13 6.61
N PHE A 95 5.63 7.31 6.42
CA PHE A 95 4.93 8.49 6.88
C PHE A 95 4.33 8.24 8.25
N VAL A 96 4.62 9.14 9.19
CA VAL A 96 4.22 9.00 10.59
C VAL A 96 3.54 10.27 11.10
N ASP A 97 2.94 10.16 12.27
CA ASP A 97 2.46 11.33 13.01
C ASP A 97 3.65 12.04 13.65
N ALA A 98 3.77 13.31 13.34
CA ALA A 98 4.58 14.27 14.09
C ALA A 98 3.90 15.65 13.97
N PRO A 99 2.86 15.94 14.77
CA PRO A 99 2.05 17.16 14.62
C PRO A 99 2.86 18.46 14.73
N ALA A 100 3.96 18.42 15.45
CA ALA A 100 4.91 19.55 15.52
C ALA A 100 5.62 19.81 14.18
N CYS A 101 5.74 18.79 13.30
CA CYS A 101 6.34 18.88 11.98
C CYS A 101 5.30 19.14 10.90
N ALA A 102 4.23 18.30 10.87
CA ALA A 102 3.15 18.41 9.90
C ALA A 102 1.91 17.65 10.38
N THR A 103 0.72 18.25 10.16
CA THR A 103 -0.57 17.66 10.52
C THR A 103 -1.24 16.92 9.37
N SER A 104 -0.75 17.11 8.14
CA SER A 104 -1.20 16.41 6.93
C SER A 104 0.00 16.14 6.01
N SER A 105 -0.18 15.29 5.02
CA SER A 105 0.84 15.01 4.01
C SER A 105 0.26 15.09 2.62
N THR A 106 1.00 15.69 1.69
CA THR A 106 0.72 15.64 0.26
C THR A 106 1.79 14.81 -0.44
N ILE A 107 1.36 13.84 -1.23
CA ILE A 107 2.23 12.98 -2.02
C ILE A 107 2.02 13.34 -3.48
N SER A 108 3.02 13.94 -4.13
CA SER A 108 2.94 14.48 -5.48
C SER A 108 4.05 13.97 -6.39
N GLY A 109 3.79 14.05 -7.69
CA GLY A 109 4.61 13.43 -8.72
C GLY A 109 4.40 11.92 -8.79
N ASN A 110 5.06 11.26 -9.73
CA ASN A 110 5.00 9.81 -9.87
C ASN A 110 6.21 9.19 -9.19
N THR A 111 5.97 8.32 -8.22
CA THR A 111 7.05 7.67 -7.48
C THR A 111 6.84 6.17 -7.43
N SER A 112 7.93 5.41 -7.63
CA SER A 112 7.96 3.97 -7.38
C SER A 112 8.63 3.72 -6.03
N PHE A 113 7.85 3.31 -5.03
CA PHE A 113 8.33 2.91 -3.71
C PHE A 113 8.52 1.39 -3.65
N TYR A 114 9.51 0.91 -2.92
CA TYR A 114 9.61 -0.52 -2.65
C TYR A 114 8.72 -0.92 -1.48
N LEU A 115 8.90 -0.29 -0.31
CA LEU A 115 8.01 -0.41 0.84
C LEU A 115 7.47 1.00 1.16
N LEU A 116 6.16 1.15 1.19
CA LEU A 116 5.49 2.37 1.60
C LEU A 116 4.63 2.11 2.82
N SER A 117 4.82 2.91 3.88
CA SER A 117 4.03 2.82 5.10
C SER A 117 3.41 4.18 5.44
N LEU A 118 2.11 4.19 5.67
CA LEU A 118 1.34 5.34 6.14
C LEU A 118 0.72 4.93 7.48
N THR A 119 1.18 5.52 8.58
CA THR A 119 0.67 5.19 9.93
C THR A 119 0.18 6.44 10.63
N SER A 120 -0.95 6.32 11.31
CA SER A 120 -1.49 7.43 12.10
C SER A 120 -2.37 6.95 13.25
N THR A 121 -2.18 7.57 14.40
CA THR A 121 -3.03 7.40 15.59
C THR A 121 -4.01 8.56 15.79
N ILE A 122 -3.90 9.60 14.95
CA ILE A 122 -4.71 10.84 15.06
C ILE A 122 -5.62 11.06 13.85
N GLY A 123 -5.73 10.07 12.94
CA GLY A 123 -6.56 10.17 11.73
C GLY A 123 -5.99 11.14 10.69
N LYS A 124 -4.68 11.14 10.52
CA LYS A 124 -3.97 12.03 9.59
C LYS A 124 -4.52 11.95 8.18
N VAL A 125 -4.54 13.07 7.48
CA VAL A 125 -4.95 13.18 6.09
C VAL A 125 -3.75 13.09 5.18
N TYR A 126 -3.75 12.10 4.29
CA TYR A 126 -2.80 11.94 3.20
C TYR A 126 -3.47 12.30 1.89
N ARG A 127 -2.94 13.30 1.18
CA ARG A 127 -3.45 13.77 -0.10
C ARG A 127 -2.53 13.32 -1.23
N PHE A 128 -3.08 12.70 -2.23
CA PHE A 128 -2.36 12.28 -3.44
C PHE A 128 -2.68 13.28 -4.55
N ALA A 129 -1.65 13.81 -5.20
CA ALA A 129 -1.84 14.79 -6.26
C ALA A 129 -2.69 14.21 -7.40
N VAL A 130 -3.70 14.96 -7.82
CA VAL A 130 -4.59 14.55 -8.92
C VAL A 130 -3.80 14.13 -10.15
N GLY A 131 -4.20 12.99 -10.75
CA GLY A 131 -3.55 12.43 -11.93
C GLY A 131 -2.20 11.76 -11.66
N SER A 132 -1.62 11.87 -10.45
CA SER A 132 -0.38 11.16 -10.11
C SER A 132 -0.63 9.68 -9.84
N THR A 133 0.43 8.88 -10.02
CA THR A 133 0.44 7.46 -9.72
C THR A 133 1.58 7.15 -8.75
N GLN A 134 1.24 6.60 -7.58
CA GLN A 134 2.22 6.03 -6.67
C GLN A 134 2.29 4.53 -6.90
N GLN A 135 3.42 4.04 -7.39
CA GLN A 135 3.65 2.62 -7.58
C GLN A 135 4.31 2.03 -6.34
N ILE A 136 3.79 0.92 -5.83
CA ILE A 136 4.40 0.20 -4.72
C ILE A 136 4.82 -1.19 -5.21
N LEU A 137 6.13 -1.42 -5.23
CA LEU A 137 6.72 -2.60 -5.85
C LEU A 137 6.55 -3.85 -5.00
N TYR A 138 6.60 -3.72 -3.66
CA TYR A 138 6.56 -4.87 -2.76
C TYR A 138 5.46 -4.80 -1.71
N GLN A 139 5.46 -3.84 -0.78
CA GLN A 139 4.46 -3.80 0.29
C GLN A 139 3.93 -2.40 0.57
N LEU A 140 2.61 -2.31 0.66
CA LEU A 140 1.88 -1.14 1.13
C LEU A 140 1.29 -1.43 2.52
N THR A 141 1.68 -0.63 3.50
CA THR A 141 1.11 -0.67 4.85
C THR A 141 0.35 0.62 5.12
N ILE A 142 -0.92 0.53 5.49
CA ILE A 142 -1.74 1.69 5.89
C ILE A 142 -2.45 1.33 7.17
N THR A 143 -2.09 1.98 8.28
CA THR A 143 -2.59 1.62 9.60
C THR A 143 -3.10 2.85 10.35
N GLY A 144 -4.42 2.96 10.47
CA GLY A 144 -5.11 3.87 11.37
C GLY A 144 -5.42 3.21 12.72
N VAL A 145 -6.31 3.83 13.48
CA VAL A 145 -6.85 3.26 14.73
C VAL A 145 -8.38 3.24 14.68
N PRO A 146 -9.01 2.30 15.37
CA PRO A 146 -10.47 2.20 15.42
C PRO A 146 -11.14 3.51 15.81
N GLY A 147 -12.12 3.94 15.01
CA GLY A 147 -12.86 5.19 15.23
C GLY A 147 -12.17 6.47 14.74
N ILE A 148 -10.87 6.41 14.42
CA ILE A 148 -10.10 7.55 13.91
C ILE A 148 -9.29 7.07 12.69
N PRO A 149 -9.95 6.78 11.55
CA PRO A 149 -9.29 6.20 10.39
C PRO A 149 -8.32 7.17 9.73
N ILE A 150 -7.25 6.63 9.15
CA ILE A 150 -6.41 7.38 8.20
C ILE A 150 -7.27 7.83 7.03
N GLN A 151 -7.12 9.10 6.65
CA GLN A 151 -7.84 9.69 5.52
C GLN A 151 -6.95 9.71 4.28
N LEU A 152 -7.30 8.94 3.27
CA LEU A 152 -6.63 8.93 1.98
C LEU A 152 -7.49 9.66 0.95
N ARG A 153 -6.99 10.73 0.34
CA ARG A 153 -7.77 11.58 -0.56
C ARG A 153 -6.96 12.03 -1.77
N SER A 154 -7.62 12.32 -2.87
CA SER A 154 -7.03 13.15 -3.92
C SER A 154 -6.90 14.61 -3.45
N THR A 155 -5.97 15.35 -4.03
CA THR A 155 -5.82 16.80 -3.77
C THR A 155 -7.01 17.62 -4.26
N VAL A 156 -7.77 17.13 -5.23
CA VAL A 156 -8.95 17.78 -5.79
C VAL A 156 -10.15 16.84 -5.68
N ALA A 157 -11.19 17.31 -4.96
CA ALA A 157 -12.41 16.53 -4.81
C ALA A 157 -13.06 16.21 -6.17
N GLY A 158 -13.49 14.95 -6.34
CA GLY A 158 -14.08 14.46 -7.59
C GLY A 158 -13.08 14.17 -8.72
N GLN A 159 -11.79 14.41 -8.52
CA GLN A 159 -10.74 14.04 -9.46
C GLN A 159 -9.80 13.02 -8.83
N THR A 160 -9.42 12.00 -9.57
CA THR A 160 -8.73 10.85 -9.01
C THR A 160 -7.20 10.96 -9.06
N ALA A 161 -6.56 10.34 -8.07
CA ALA A 161 -5.16 9.91 -8.13
C ALA A 161 -5.08 8.39 -8.06
N ASN A 162 -3.91 7.81 -8.36
CA ASN A 162 -3.75 6.37 -8.51
C ASN A 162 -2.77 5.80 -7.49
N ILE A 163 -3.10 4.61 -6.98
CA ILE A 163 -2.17 3.75 -6.24
C ILE A 163 -2.06 2.43 -6.98
N ASN A 164 -0.85 2.09 -7.40
CA ASN A 164 -0.53 0.85 -8.12
C ASN A 164 0.30 -0.07 -7.25
N LEU A 165 -0.35 -0.95 -6.50
CA LEU A 165 0.33 -1.96 -5.70
C LEU A 165 0.55 -3.24 -6.52
N LEU A 166 1.77 -3.77 -6.49
CA LEU A 166 2.13 -4.97 -7.27
C LEU A 166 2.13 -6.26 -6.44
N ALA A 167 2.25 -6.19 -5.09
CA ALA A 167 2.38 -7.39 -4.28
C ALA A 167 1.55 -7.38 -2.98
N PHE A 168 2.13 -7.04 -1.83
CA PHE A 168 1.51 -7.26 -0.52
C PHE A 168 0.89 -6.00 0.07
N GLN A 169 -0.14 -6.21 0.90
CA GLN A 169 -0.79 -5.12 1.63
C GLN A 169 -1.09 -5.51 3.08
N THR A 170 -1.01 -4.52 3.96
CA THR A 170 -1.51 -4.57 5.33
C THR A 170 -2.30 -3.29 5.57
N MET A 171 -3.60 -3.39 5.82
CA MET A 171 -4.46 -2.21 5.93
C MET A 171 -5.45 -2.36 7.07
N HIS A 172 -5.57 -1.31 7.90
CA HIS A 172 -6.52 -1.22 9.01
C HIS A 172 -7.03 0.22 9.16
N ASP A 173 -8.31 0.37 9.48
CA ASP A 173 -8.94 1.65 9.84
C ASP A 173 -8.62 2.78 8.85
N ILE A 174 -9.10 2.61 7.63
CA ILE A 174 -8.85 3.53 6.52
C ILE A 174 -10.14 4.12 5.96
N ALA A 175 -10.06 5.38 5.55
CA ALA A 175 -11.10 6.08 4.81
C ALA A 175 -10.52 6.60 3.49
N VAL A 176 -11.14 6.24 2.38
CA VAL A 176 -10.62 6.51 1.04
C VAL A 176 -11.61 7.33 0.23
N ASN A 177 -11.11 8.38 -0.42
CA ASN A 177 -11.90 9.26 -1.27
C ASN A 177 -11.10 9.65 -2.52
N ASP A 178 -11.69 9.49 -3.70
CA ASP A 178 -11.13 9.86 -5.00
C ASP A 178 -9.75 9.23 -5.32
N LEU A 179 -9.54 7.98 -4.90
CA LEU A 179 -8.36 7.19 -5.23
C LEU A 179 -8.73 5.93 -5.99
N VAL A 180 -7.96 5.61 -7.02
CA VAL A 180 -8.12 4.41 -7.84
C VAL A 180 -6.96 3.46 -7.58
N ALA A 181 -7.27 2.21 -7.22
CA ALA A 181 -6.28 1.15 -7.21
C ALA A 181 -6.11 0.60 -8.62
N THR A 182 -4.93 0.74 -9.23
CA THR A 182 -4.66 0.31 -10.61
C THR A 182 -3.91 -1.02 -10.68
N GLY A 183 -3.29 -1.46 -9.58
CA GLY A 183 -2.63 -2.76 -9.43
C GLY A 183 -3.53 -3.82 -8.79
N VAL A 184 -3.06 -4.41 -7.70
CA VAL A 184 -3.84 -5.32 -6.85
C VAL A 184 -5.04 -4.58 -6.26
N TRP A 185 -6.14 -5.29 -6.05
CA TRP A 185 -7.31 -4.76 -5.35
C TRP A 185 -6.95 -4.40 -3.90
N LEU A 186 -7.26 -3.20 -3.45
CA LEU A 186 -6.85 -2.71 -2.15
C LEU A 186 -7.94 -2.87 -1.09
N ALA A 187 -7.54 -3.27 0.11
CA ALA A 187 -8.41 -3.45 1.26
C ALA A 187 -9.71 -4.25 0.98
N PRO A 188 -9.66 -5.42 0.31
CA PRO A 188 -10.87 -6.11 -0.15
C PRO A 188 -11.80 -6.53 0.99
N TYR A 189 -11.27 -6.74 2.20
CA TYR A 189 -12.04 -7.19 3.36
C TYR A 189 -12.42 -6.08 4.34
N LEU A 190 -12.12 -4.82 4.01
CA LEU A 190 -12.47 -3.66 4.83
C LEU A 190 -13.66 -2.91 4.23
N ALA A 191 -14.34 -2.13 5.07
CA ALA A 191 -15.34 -1.16 4.67
C ALA A 191 -14.72 0.23 4.55
N ASN A 192 -15.18 1.03 3.58
CA ASN A 192 -14.80 2.44 3.51
C ASN A 192 -15.44 3.23 4.65
N GLN A 193 -14.65 3.92 5.44
CA GLN A 193 -15.10 4.72 6.58
C GLN A 193 -15.31 6.20 6.22
N ALA A 194 -15.02 6.60 4.96
CA ALA A 194 -15.34 7.95 4.48
C ALA A 194 -16.75 8.01 3.88
N PRO A 195 -17.57 8.99 4.22
CA PRO A 195 -18.82 9.22 3.53
C PRO A 195 -18.54 9.81 2.14
N GLY A 196 -18.96 9.14 1.10
CA GLY A 196 -18.89 9.60 -0.30
C GLY A 196 -17.54 9.40 -0.98
N GLY A 197 -17.41 9.89 -2.22
CA GLY A 197 -16.20 9.83 -3.05
C GLY A 197 -16.08 8.58 -3.92
N SER A 198 -15.19 8.64 -4.90
CA SER A 198 -14.94 7.58 -5.88
C SER A 198 -13.69 6.79 -5.50
N ALA A 199 -13.86 5.69 -4.77
CA ALA A 199 -12.80 4.73 -4.48
C ALA A 199 -12.99 3.51 -5.37
N LEU A 200 -12.27 3.44 -6.51
CA LEU A 200 -12.38 2.32 -7.45
C LEU A 200 -11.35 1.25 -7.12
N ARG A 201 -11.80 -0.01 -7.11
CA ARG A 201 -10.98 -1.19 -6.76
C ARG A 201 -10.39 -1.15 -5.35
N TRP A 202 -11.08 -0.45 -4.46
CA TRP A 202 -10.92 -0.49 -3.03
C TRP A 202 -12.16 -1.15 -2.43
N PHE A 203 -12.02 -1.84 -1.33
CA PHE A 203 -13.09 -2.46 -0.55
C PHE A 203 -13.98 -3.42 -1.35
N GLY A 204 -14.51 -4.43 -0.67
CA GLY A 204 -15.28 -5.48 -1.30
C GLY A 204 -14.44 -6.46 -2.10
N GLU A 205 -14.99 -7.61 -2.39
CA GLU A 205 -14.31 -8.63 -3.20
C GLU A 205 -14.20 -8.16 -4.64
N PRO A 206 -13.04 -8.39 -5.30
CA PRO A 206 -12.99 -8.31 -6.75
C PRO A 206 -14.08 -9.23 -7.29
N ASP A 207 -14.82 -8.74 -8.27
CA ASP A 207 -15.86 -9.51 -8.97
C ASP A 207 -15.17 -10.61 -9.80
N TYR A 208 -14.58 -11.57 -9.11
CA TYR A 208 -14.21 -12.83 -9.76
C TYR A 208 -15.53 -13.41 -10.22
N ALA A 209 -15.72 -13.53 -11.53
CA ALA A 209 -16.85 -14.21 -12.12
C ALA A 209 -17.13 -15.44 -11.24
N ARG A 210 -18.22 -15.41 -10.50
CA ARG A 210 -18.58 -16.50 -9.59
C ARG A 210 -18.51 -17.74 -10.43
N ILE A 211 -17.56 -18.62 -10.18
CA ILE A 211 -17.56 -19.94 -10.79
C ILE A 211 -18.95 -20.46 -10.46
N PRO A 212 -19.82 -20.73 -11.47
CA PRO A 212 -21.17 -21.17 -11.19
C PRO A 212 -21.04 -22.46 -10.38
N THR A 213 -21.08 -22.34 -9.07
CA THR A 213 -21.20 -23.49 -8.19
C THR A 213 -22.55 -24.09 -8.54
N LEU A 214 -22.55 -25.35 -8.97
CA LEU A 214 -23.79 -26.10 -9.18
C LEU A 214 -24.67 -25.86 -7.95
N GLY A 215 -25.80 -25.19 -8.16
CA GLY A 215 -26.73 -24.95 -7.07
C GLY A 215 -27.08 -26.29 -6.42
N THR A 216 -27.50 -26.29 -5.17
CA THR A 216 -27.84 -27.52 -4.42
C THR A 216 -28.80 -28.43 -5.22
N THR A 217 -29.75 -27.87 -5.96
CA THR A 217 -30.65 -28.59 -6.85
C THR A 217 -29.92 -29.29 -8.00
N SER A 218 -28.93 -28.67 -8.63
CA SER A 218 -28.09 -29.26 -9.68
C SER A 218 -27.17 -30.36 -9.14
N LEU A 219 -26.68 -30.18 -7.92
CA LEU A 219 -25.87 -31.19 -7.23
C LEU A 219 -26.72 -32.44 -6.91
N PHE A 220 -27.96 -32.26 -6.43
CA PHE A 220 -28.90 -33.36 -6.21
C PHE A 220 -29.26 -34.07 -7.51
N ALA A 221 -29.50 -33.34 -8.61
CA ALA A 221 -29.76 -33.91 -9.92
C ALA A 221 -28.57 -34.76 -10.41
N LEU A 222 -27.35 -34.29 -10.23
CA LEU A 222 -26.12 -35.02 -10.59
C LEU A 222 -25.99 -36.31 -9.76
N ILE A 223 -26.24 -36.24 -8.45
CA ILE A 223 -26.21 -37.41 -7.57
C ILE A 223 -27.25 -38.45 -7.98
N LEU A 224 -28.48 -38.03 -8.27
CA LEU A 224 -29.55 -38.93 -8.74
C LEU A 224 -29.18 -39.57 -10.07
N LEU A 225 -28.57 -38.83 -10.98
CA LEU A 225 -28.10 -39.32 -12.26
C LEU A 225 -27.02 -40.39 -12.11
N ILE A 226 -26.02 -40.16 -11.23
CA ILE A 226 -24.99 -41.14 -10.92
C ILE A 226 -25.56 -42.40 -10.28
N LEU A 227 -26.48 -42.24 -9.31
CA LEU A 227 -27.15 -43.37 -8.67
C LEU A 227 -28.00 -44.17 -9.69
N GLY A 228 -28.71 -43.49 -10.61
CA GLY A 228 -29.46 -44.11 -11.69
C GLY A 228 -28.57 -44.94 -12.64
N PHE A 229 -27.40 -44.44 -13.01
CA PHE A 229 -26.42 -45.20 -13.79
C PHE A 229 -25.89 -46.41 -13.04
N ALA A 230 -25.52 -46.25 -11.76
CA ALA A 230 -25.04 -47.35 -10.91
C ALA A 230 -26.08 -48.45 -10.73
N TYR A 231 -27.39 -48.08 -10.56
CA TYR A 231 -28.50 -49.03 -10.49
C TYR A 231 -28.69 -49.80 -11.79
N ARG A 232 -28.68 -49.13 -12.96
CA ARG A 232 -28.77 -49.76 -14.27
C ARG A 232 -27.60 -50.71 -14.52
N ALA A 233 -26.40 -50.34 -14.19
CA ALA A 233 -25.22 -51.18 -14.34
C ALA A 233 -25.31 -52.47 -13.50
N ARG A 234 -25.79 -52.35 -12.24
CA ARG A 234 -26.05 -53.53 -11.37
C ARG A 234 -27.11 -54.45 -11.95
N ARG A 235 -28.20 -53.92 -12.47
CA ARG A 235 -29.29 -54.70 -13.05
C ARG A 235 -28.86 -55.43 -14.35
N ALA A 236 -28.03 -54.81 -15.17
CA ALA A 236 -27.47 -55.42 -16.37
C ALA A 236 -26.51 -56.56 -16.04
N ASN A 237 -25.73 -56.46 -14.99
CA ASN A 237 -24.83 -57.52 -14.52
C ASN A 237 -25.61 -58.69 -13.86
N ALA A 238 -26.70 -58.43 -13.11
CA ALA A 238 -27.53 -59.46 -12.55
C ALA A 238 -28.25 -60.29 -13.66
N GLY A 239 -28.69 -59.62 -14.75
CA GLY A 239 -29.30 -60.33 -15.88
C GLY A 239 -28.33 -61.24 -16.65
N ARG A 240 -27.05 -60.91 -16.69
CA ARG A 240 -26.02 -61.79 -17.32
C ARG A 240 -25.69 -63.02 -16.49
N GLN A 241 -25.81 -62.97 -15.17
CA GLN A 241 -25.59 -64.14 -14.32
C GLN A 241 -26.71 -65.17 -14.38
N PHE A 242 -27.95 -64.77 -14.70
CA PHE A 242 -29.10 -65.69 -14.84
C PHE A 242 -29.08 -66.45 -16.16
N ASN A 243 -28.62 -65.82 -17.27
CA ASN A 243 -28.56 -66.46 -18.58
C ASN A 243 -27.38 -67.39 -18.79
N GLY A 244 -26.40 -67.40 -17.88
CA GLY A 244 -25.25 -68.27 -17.95
C GLY A 244 -25.38 -69.63 -17.25
N LYS A 245 -26.51 -69.88 -16.54
CA LYS A 245 -26.76 -71.13 -15.81
C LYS A 245 -27.54 -72.21 -16.60
N ASP A 246 -28.26 -71.83 -17.66
CA ASP A 246 -29.11 -72.79 -18.41
C ASP A 246 -28.40 -73.48 -19.58
N SER A 247 -27.10 -73.28 -19.80
CA SER A 247 -26.39 -73.93 -20.93
C SER A 247 -25.46 -75.11 -20.56
N LYS A 248 -25.63 -75.67 -19.34
CA LYS A 248 -24.82 -76.84 -18.92
C LYS A 248 -25.65 -78.05 -18.49
N HIS A 249 -26.62 -78.43 -19.27
CA HIS A 249 -27.21 -79.80 -19.16
C HIS A 249 -27.85 -80.16 -20.50
N VAL A 250 -27.03 -80.58 -21.49
CA VAL A 250 -27.40 -81.56 -22.52
C VAL A 250 -26.09 -82.15 -23.05
N SER A 251 -25.77 -83.35 -22.68
CA SER A 251 -25.19 -84.49 -23.34
C SER A 251 -24.60 -85.45 -22.36
#